data_3fd85c7d2d8b090b08c56b8073aeb862
#
_entry.id   3fd85c7d2d8b090b08c56b8073aeb862
#
_cell.length_a   1.000
_cell.length_b   1.000
_cell.length_c   1.000
_cell.angle_alpha   90.00
_cell.angle_beta   90.00
_cell.angle_gamma   90.00
#
_symmetry.space_group_name_H-M   'P 1'
#
loop_
_entity.id
_entity.type
_entity.pdbx_description
1 polymer ?
#
loop_
_entity_poly.entity_id
_entity_poly.type
_entity_poly.pdbx_seq_one_letter_code
_entity_poly.pdbx_strand_id
1 'polypeptide(L)'
;MTETLSRIAREAGTLFKEGYYASKEITFKGSVDLVTQYDLQVELLLKERLADAFPEHTLVGEETSDAAQRPEKAIYIDPIDGTTNFVHGIPFCAISVGVVEHGRPVAGVVYLPILDELYRAEAGGGAFCNGEPLHVGTAETLEKSLMATGFPYTKVDQGKDFEWVMRAMRRLLPLTRDIRRLGSASVDLCYVAKGTFEGFYEVNLKPWDVAAGWIIVEEAGGRVTKEDGSPYAIGEHIIVATNAKIHDALVEKLGE
;
A
#
# COMPACT_ATOMS: atom_id res chain seq x y z
N MET A 1 -7.95 17.67 -5.51
CA MET A 1 -7.88 16.32 -6.13
C MET A 1 -8.39 15.24 -5.16
N THR A 2 -7.89 15.18 -3.95
CA THR A 2 -8.22 14.15 -2.94
C THR A 2 -9.68 14.06 -2.52
N GLU A 3 -10.43 15.16 -2.51
CA GLU A 3 -11.88 15.12 -2.21
C GLU A 3 -12.65 14.27 -3.24
N THR A 4 -12.33 14.43 -4.54
CA THR A 4 -12.96 13.63 -5.61
C THR A 4 -12.58 12.16 -5.49
N LEU A 5 -11.28 11.86 -5.26
CA LEU A 5 -10.81 10.48 -5.02
C LEU A 5 -11.50 9.86 -3.80
N SER A 6 -11.62 10.60 -2.71
CA SER A 6 -12.26 10.13 -1.47
C SER A 6 -13.74 9.77 -1.68
N ARG A 7 -14.47 10.61 -2.41
CA ARG A 7 -15.86 10.34 -2.74
C ARG A 7 -16.01 9.07 -3.58
N ILE A 8 -15.15 8.92 -4.60
CA ILE A 8 -15.16 7.74 -5.49
C ILE A 8 -14.79 6.47 -4.69
N ALA A 9 -13.77 6.52 -3.85
CA ALA A 9 -13.38 5.38 -3.00
C ALA A 9 -14.50 4.98 -2.02
N ARG A 10 -15.21 5.94 -1.43
CA ARG A 10 -16.37 5.64 -0.55
C ARG A 10 -17.54 5.03 -1.32
N GLU A 11 -17.82 5.49 -2.55
CA GLU A 11 -18.85 4.90 -3.42
C GLU A 11 -18.50 3.42 -3.71
N ALA A 12 -17.28 3.16 -4.13
CA ALA A 12 -16.78 1.80 -4.39
C ALA A 12 -16.73 0.93 -3.11
N GLY A 13 -16.49 1.55 -1.96
CA GLY A 13 -16.51 0.91 -0.65
C GLY A 13 -17.85 0.29 -0.28
N THR A 14 -18.97 0.72 -0.88
CA THR A 14 -20.27 0.08 -0.69
C THR A 14 -20.27 -1.33 -1.29
N LEU A 15 -19.86 -1.44 -2.54
CA LEU A 15 -19.74 -2.73 -3.24
C LEU A 15 -18.68 -3.64 -2.57
N PHE A 16 -17.57 -3.06 -2.11
CA PHE A 16 -16.56 -3.77 -1.34
C PHE A 16 -17.16 -4.40 -0.07
N LYS A 17 -17.95 -3.62 0.73
CA LYS A 17 -18.60 -4.14 1.94
C LYS A 17 -19.60 -5.26 1.63
N GLU A 18 -20.38 -5.10 0.57
CA GLU A 18 -21.29 -6.16 0.12
C GLU A 18 -20.54 -7.46 -0.13
N GLY A 19 -19.43 -7.38 -0.88
CA GLY A 19 -18.57 -8.53 -1.17
C GLY A 19 -17.91 -9.10 0.07
N TYR A 20 -17.47 -8.27 1.00
CA TYR A 20 -16.80 -8.74 2.22
C TYR A 20 -17.71 -9.65 3.06
N TYR A 21 -18.99 -9.36 3.16
CA TYR A 21 -19.95 -10.14 3.93
C TYR A 21 -20.68 -11.23 3.13
N ALA A 22 -20.59 -11.21 1.80
CA ALA A 22 -21.23 -12.19 0.93
C ALA A 22 -20.40 -13.47 0.75
N SER A 23 -21.03 -14.51 0.19
CA SER A 23 -20.29 -15.64 -0.38
C SER A 23 -19.51 -15.21 -1.60
N LYS A 24 -18.26 -15.67 -1.72
CA LYS A 24 -17.33 -15.27 -2.77
C LYS A 24 -17.04 -16.43 -3.71
N GLU A 25 -17.05 -16.16 -5.02
CA GLU A 25 -16.45 -17.04 -6.00
C GLU A 25 -14.95 -16.72 -6.04
N ILE A 26 -14.13 -17.69 -5.67
CA ILE A 26 -12.68 -17.51 -5.56
C ILE A 26 -12.03 -18.15 -6.77
N THR A 27 -11.22 -17.38 -7.48
CA THR A 27 -10.32 -17.87 -8.53
C THR A 27 -8.87 -17.57 -8.15
N PHE A 28 -7.92 -18.17 -8.87
CA PHE A 28 -6.51 -18.03 -8.58
C PHE A 28 -5.78 -17.41 -9.77
N LYS A 29 -5.02 -16.36 -9.51
CA LYS A 29 -4.02 -15.81 -10.43
C LYS A 29 -2.68 -16.51 -10.15
N GLY A 30 -2.51 -17.77 -10.60
CA GLY A 30 -1.33 -18.58 -10.25
C GLY A 30 -1.56 -19.51 -9.06
N SER A 31 -0.52 -19.80 -8.26
CA SER A 31 -0.55 -20.83 -7.19
C SER A 31 -1.05 -20.31 -5.83
N VAL A 32 -0.98 -19.02 -5.55
CA VAL A 32 -1.26 -18.44 -4.22
C VAL A 32 -2.01 -17.12 -4.25
N ASP A 33 -2.09 -16.45 -5.38
CA ASP A 33 -2.76 -15.17 -5.52
C ASP A 33 -4.26 -15.39 -5.78
N LEU A 34 -5.09 -14.77 -4.94
CA LEU A 34 -6.55 -14.91 -4.98
C LEU A 34 -7.17 -13.71 -5.68
N VAL A 35 -8.24 -13.97 -6.42
CA VAL A 35 -9.13 -12.94 -6.95
C VAL A 35 -10.59 -13.39 -6.78
N THR A 36 -11.45 -12.46 -6.49
CA THR A 36 -12.89 -12.67 -6.41
C THR A 36 -13.60 -11.88 -7.51
N GLN A 37 -14.88 -12.18 -7.74
CA GLN A 37 -15.70 -11.38 -8.64
C GLN A 37 -15.80 -9.91 -8.21
N TYR A 38 -15.59 -9.61 -6.92
CA TYR A 38 -15.66 -8.26 -6.37
C TYR A 38 -14.44 -7.41 -6.71
N ASP A 39 -13.25 -8.00 -6.83
CA ASP A 39 -12.03 -7.30 -7.27
C ASP A 39 -12.29 -6.64 -8.63
N LEU A 40 -12.78 -7.40 -9.61
CA LEU A 40 -13.09 -6.88 -10.94
C LEU A 40 -14.24 -5.86 -10.92
N GLN A 41 -15.32 -6.12 -10.16
CA GLN A 41 -16.48 -5.22 -10.10
C GLN A 41 -16.12 -3.88 -9.47
N VAL A 42 -15.34 -3.89 -8.37
CA VAL A 42 -14.84 -2.67 -7.70
C VAL A 42 -13.91 -1.90 -8.63
N GLU A 43 -12.98 -2.59 -9.33
CA GLU A 43 -12.09 -1.94 -10.29
C GLU A 43 -12.86 -1.27 -11.43
N LEU A 44 -13.83 -1.94 -12.01
CA LEU A 44 -14.64 -1.39 -13.10
C LEU A 44 -15.40 -0.12 -12.67
N LEU A 45 -16.00 -0.15 -11.47
CA LEU A 45 -16.66 1.03 -10.91
C LEU A 45 -15.68 2.18 -10.68
N LEU A 46 -14.52 1.90 -10.07
CA LEU A 46 -13.48 2.90 -9.87
C LEU A 46 -13.02 3.50 -11.19
N LYS A 47 -12.72 2.67 -12.20
CA LYS A 47 -12.29 3.13 -13.53
C LYS A 47 -13.34 3.99 -14.21
N GLU A 48 -14.63 3.61 -14.18
CA GLU A 48 -15.71 4.43 -14.74
C GLU A 48 -15.73 5.83 -14.12
N ARG A 49 -15.72 5.94 -12.79
CA ARG A 49 -15.79 7.21 -12.07
C ARG A 49 -14.52 8.05 -12.21
N LEU A 50 -13.36 7.39 -12.25
CA LEU A 50 -12.07 8.08 -12.40
C LEU A 50 -11.86 8.59 -13.82
N ALA A 51 -12.29 7.86 -14.86
CA ALA A 51 -12.22 8.31 -16.26
C ALA A 51 -12.99 9.62 -16.47
N ASP A 52 -14.17 9.73 -15.86
CA ASP A 52 -14.99 10.95 -15.94
C ASP A 52 -14.34 12.13 -15.21
N ALA A 53 -13.73 11.85 -14.05
CA ALA A 53 -13.16 12.90 -13.19
C ALA A 53 -11.75 13.34 -13.60
N PHE A 54 -10.98 12.44 -14.22
CA PHE A 54 -9.56 12.63 -14.57
C PHE A 54 -9.25 12.18 -15.99
N PRO A 55 -9.85 12.79 -17.03
CA PRO A 55 -9.76 12.32 -18.41
C PRO A 55 -8.34 12.38 -19.01
N GLU A 56 -7.42 13.11 -18.38
CA GLU A 56 -6.03 13.23 -18.85
C GLU A 56 -5.11 12.14 -18.29
N HIS A 57 -5.59 11.30 -17.37
CA HIS A 57 -4.78 10.28 -16.72
C HIS A 57 -5.06 8.89 -17.31
N THR A 58 -4.01 8.12 -17.50
CA THR A 58 -4.14 6.69 -17.84
C THR A 58 -4.49 5.91 -16.57
N LEU A 59 -5.58 5.16 -16.60
CA LEU A 59 -6.00 4.32 -15.48
C LEU A 59 -5.33 2.95 -15.56
N VAL A 60 -4.55 2.60 -14.55
CA VAL A 60 -3.79 1.34 -14.44
C VAL A 60 -4.28 0.58 -13.22
N GLY A 61 -5.12 -0.43 -13.45
CA GLY A 61 -5.69 -1.25 -12.38
C GLY A 61 -5.06 -2.63 -12.30
N GLU A 62 -5.08 -3.22 -11.13
CA GLU A 62 -4.50 -4.53 -10.86
C GLU A 62 -5.10 -5.64 -11.73
N GLU A 63 -6.44 -5.62 -11.91
CA GLU A 63 -7.17 -6.72 -12.52
C GLU A 63 -7.14 -6.70 -14.05
N THR A 64 -7.04 -5.49 -14.63
CA THR A 64 -7.27 -5.32 -16.08
C THR A 64 -6.11 -4.64 -16.82
N SER A 65 -4.98 -4.37 -16.15
CA SER A 65 -3.85 -3.68 -16.78
C SER A 65 -2.54 -4.45 -16.60
N ASP A 66 -1.55 -4.12 -17.43
CA ASP A 66 -0.19 -4.62 -17.28
C ASP A 66 0.54 -3.82 -16.20
N ALA A 67 1.08 -4.52 -15.20
CA ALA A 67 1.85 -3.94 -14.10
C ALA A 67 3.14 -3.23 -14.55
N ALA A 68 3.60 -3.45 -15.77
CA ALA A 68 4.77 -2.79 -16.33
C ALA A 68 4.48 -1.39 -16.89
N GLN A 69 3.21 -1.00 -17.03
CA GLN A 69 2.83 0.31 -17.55
C GLN A 69 3.30 1.45 -16.62
N ARG A 70 3.96 2.45 -17.22
CA ARG A 70 4.46 3.65 -16.53
C ARG A 70 4.11 4.91 -17.33
N PRO A 71 2.81 5.24 -17.48
CA PRO A 71 2.40 6.49 -18.13
C PRO A 71 2.92 7.71 -17.39
N GLU A 72 3.14 8.80 -18.11
CA GLU A 72 3.59 10.09 -17.52
C GLU A 72 2.59 10.63 -16.51
N LYS A 73 1.27 10.49 -16.81
CA LYS A 73 0.16 10.76 -15.89
C LYS A 73 -0.64 9.47 -15.70
N ALA A 74 -0.57 8.88 -14.55
CA ALA A 74 -1.22 7.62 -14.22
C ALA A 74 -2.07 7.73 -12.96
N ILE A 75 -3.18 6.98 -12.93
CA ILE A 75 -3.88 6.63 -11.70
C ILE A 75 -3.75 5.12 -11.51
N TYR A 76 -3.01 4.72 -10.48
CA TYR A 76 -2.87 3.33 -10.10
C TYR A 76 -3.98 2.93 -9.14
N ILE A 77 -4.62 1.79 -9.40
CA ILE A 77 -5.83 1.35 -8.72
C ILE A 77 -5.64 -0.09 -8.25
N ASP A 78 -5.75 -0.29 -6.94
CA ASP A 78 -5.95 -1.60 -6.35
C ASP A 78 -7.38 -1.63 -5.78
N PRO A 79 -8.26 -2.45 -6.36
CA PRO A 79 -9.65 -2.52 -5.92
C PRO A 79 -9.81 -3.17 -4.53
N ILE A 80 -8.96 -4.16 -4.20
CA ILE A 80 -8.99 -4.89 -2.93
C ILE A 80 -7.57 -5.30 -2.52
N ASP A 81 -6.74 -4.33 -2.13
CA ASP A 81 -5.45 -4.66 -1.53
C ASP A 81 -5.67 -5.51 -0.27
N GLY A 82 -5.06 -6.69 -0.26
CA GLY A 82 -5.29 -7.69 0.77
C GLY A 82 -6.46 -8.64 0.45
N THR A 83 -6.62 -9.10 -0.80
CA THR A 83 -7.67 -10.04 -1.23
C THR A 83 -7.73 -11.31 -0.38
N THR A 84 -6.59 -11.82 0.09
CA THR A 84 -6.56 -12.93 1.04
C THR A 84 -7.30 -12.58 2.34
N ASN A 85 -7.06 -11.40 2.90
CA ASN A 85 -7.76 -10.92 4.10
C ASN A 85 -9.25 -10.77 3.84
N PHE A 86 -9.61 -10.18 2.70
CA PHE A 86 -10.99 -10.00 2.28
C PHE A 86 -11.74 -11.34 2.20
N VAL A 87 -11.13 -12.36 1.62
CA VAL A 87 -11.71 -13.72 1.52
C VAL A 87 -11.90 -14.35 2.89
N HIS A 88 -10.94 -14.17 3.80
CA HIS A 88 -10.96 -14.77 5.13
C HIS A 88 -11.69 -13.93 6.20
N GLY A 89 -12.28 -12.78 5.84
CA GLY A 89 -13.01 -11.93 6.78
C GLY A 89 -12.09 -11.20 7.77
N ILE A 90 -10.85 -10.91 7.38
CA ILE A 90 -9.88 -10.11 8.16
C ILE A 90 -9.99 -8.66 7.69
N PRO A 91 -10.21 -7.66 8.59
CA PRO A 91 -10.58 -6.31 8.19
C PRO A 91 -9.43 -5.45 7.62
N PHE A 92 -8.20 -5.97 7.57
CA PHE A 92 -7.05 -5.29 6.99
C PHE A 92 -7.00 -5.50 5.46
N CYS A 93 -7.94 -4.89 4.77
CA CYS A 93 -8.03 -4.84 3.32
C CYS A 93 -8.60 -3.49 2.91
N ALA A 94 -8.17 -2.96 1.75
CA ALA A 94 -8.43 -1.58 1.37
C ALA A 94 -8.63 -1.41 -0.13
N ILE A 95 -9.30 -0.31 -0.51
CA ILE A 95 -9.25 0.29 -1.84
C ILE A 95 -8.07 1.27 -1.85
N SER A 96 -7.14 1.12 -2.79
CA SER A 96 -5.99 2.01 -2.96
C SER A 96 -6.06 2.72 -4.32
N VAL A 97 -5.98 4.07 -4.33
CA VAL A 97 -5.98 4.90 -5.54
C VAL A 97 -4.88 5.94 -5.44
N GLY A 98 -3.82 5.79 -6.24
CA GLY A 98 -2.68 6.69 -6.25
C GLY A 98 -2.52 7.41 -7.58
N VAL A 99 -2.46 8.75 -7.56
CA VAL A 99 -2.20 9.59 -8.74
C VAL A 99 -0.72 9.89 -8.83
N VAL A 100 -0.12 9.53 -9.97
CA VAL A 100 1.31 9.69 -10.24
C VAL A 100 1.49 10.56 -11.47
N GLU A 101 2.29 11.60 -11.37
CA GLU A 101 2.70 12.45 -12.48
C GLU A 101 4.23 12.52 -12.51
N HIS A 102 4.80 12.40 -13.71
CA HIS A 102 6.27 12.43 -13.93
C HIS A 102 7.04 11.48 -12.99
N GLY A 103 6.47 10.31 -12.71
CA GLY A 103 7.08 9.27 -11.86
C GLY A 103 7.00 9.53 -10.34
N ARG A 104 6.33 10.61 -9.90
CA ARG A 104 6.13 10.94 -8.47
C ARG A 104 4.64 10.91 -8.11
N PRO A 105 4.26 10.36 -6.97
CA PRO A 105 2.88 10.45 -6.51
C PRO A 105 2.56 11.89 -6.12
N VAL A 106 1.42 12.39 -6.60
CA VAL A 106 0.93 13.77 -6.35
C VAL A 106 -0.33 13.78 -5.50
N ALA A 107 -1.09 12.70 -5.48
CA ALA A 107 -2.23 12.50 -4.59
C ALA A 107 -2.47 11.01 -4.35
N GLY A 108 -3.05 10.68 -3.21
CA GLY A 108 -3.39 9.30 -2.87
C GLY A 108 -4.57 9.21 -1.90
N VAL A 109 -5.35 8.14 -2.06
CA VAL A 109 -6.41 7.75 -1.14
C VAL A 109 -6.32 6.25 -0.90
N VAL A 110 -6.34 5.85 0.37
CA VAL A 110 -6.51 4.46 0.81
C VAL A 110 -7.73 4.42 1.72
N TYR A 111 -8.73 3.63 1.34
CA TYR A 111 -9.95 3.47 2.13
C TYR A 111 -10.09 2.04 2.61
N LEU A 112 -10.17 1.86 3.93
CA LEU A 112 -10.46 0.59 4.59
C LEU A 112 -11.96 0.54 4.90
N PRO A 113 -12.80 -0.03 4.03
CA PRO A 113 -14.25 0.08 4.20
C PRO A 113 -14.77 -0.56 5.48
N ILE A 114 -14.14 -1.65 5.93
CA ILE A 114 -14.60 -2.41 7.11
C ILE A 114 -14.31 -1.65 8.42
N LEU A 115 -13.21 -0.93 8.49
CA LEU A 115 -12.82 -0.12 9.65
C LEU A 115 -13.33 1.31 9.55
N ASP A 116 -13.88 1.71 8.39
CA ASP A 116 -14.28 3.07 8.03
C ASP A 116 -13.15 4.09 8.24
N GLU A 117 -11.92 3.70 7.90
CA GLU A 117 -10.74 4.56 7.89
C GLU A 117 -10.41 4.99 6.46
N LEU A 118 -10.48 6.28 6.16
CA LEU A 118 -10.13 6.87 4.88
C LEU A 118 -8.89 7.74 5.04
N TYR A 119 -7.77 7.26 4.51
CA TYR A 119 -6.50 7.94 4.45
C TYR A 119 -6.38 8.70 3.14
N ARG A 120 -5.86 9.93 3.18
CA ARG A 120 -5.64 10.75 1.99
C ARG A 120 -4.46 11.69 2.16
N ALA A 121 -3.78 11.97 1.06
CA ALA A 121 -2.76 13.01 0.98
C ALA A 121 -2.69 13.61 -0.43
N GLU A 122 -2.27 14.86 -0.51
CA GLU A 122 -1.98 15.59 -1.75
C GLU A 122 -0.66 16.34 -1.54
N ALA A 123 0.20 16.39 -2.55
CA ALA A 123 1.54 16.95 -2.45
C ALA A 123 1.54 18.37 -1.88
N GLY A 124 2.26 18.57 -0.76
CA GLY A 124 2.31 19.81 0.00
C GLY A 124 1.05 20.13 0.81
N GLY A 125 0.07 19.21 0.86
CA GLY A 125 -1.20 19.40 1.56
C GLY A 125 -1.29 18.72 2.93
N GLY A 126 -0.31 17.88 3.27
CA GLY A 126 -0.34 17.02 4.44
C GLY A 126 -1.18 15.75 4.25
N ALA A 127 -1.08 14.83 5.21
CA ALA A 127 -1.82 13.58 5.24
C ALA A 127 -2.93 13.60 6.30
N PHE A 128 -4.03 12.92 6.03
CA PHE A 128 -5.21 12.90 6.91
C PHE A 128 -5.85 11.51 6.96
N CYS A 129 -6.42 11.17 8.12
CA CYS A 129 -7.33 10.03 8.27
C CYS A 129 -8.69 10.53 8.77
N ASN A 130 -9.76 10.30 8.01
CA ASN A 130 -11.11 10.78 8.34
C ASN A 130 -11.18 12.29 8.68
N GLY A 131 -10.29 13.09 8.07
CA GLY A 131 -10.19 14.54 8.27
C GLY A 131 -9.23 14.97 9.38
N GLU A 132 -8.77 14.06 10.23
CA GLU A 132 -7.78 14.35 11.25
C GLU A 132 -6.35 14.28 10.68
N PRO A 133 -5.47 15.25 10.98
CA PRO A 133 -4.10 15.25 10.50
C PRO A 133 -3.32 14.00 10.98
N LEU A 134 -2.48 13.46 10.10
CA LEU A 134 -1.58 12.36 10.41
C LEU A 134 -0.16 12.85 10.63
N HIS A 135 0.51 12.20 11.55
CA HIS A 135 1.94 12.35 11.80
C HIS A 135 2.55 10.97 12.07
N VAL A 136 3.70 10.71 11.46
CA VAL A 136 4.47 9.49 11.72
C VAL A 136 4.89 9.34 13.18
N GLY A 137 5.22 8.14 13.58
CA GLY A 137 5.66 7.80 14.93
C GLY A 137 6.92 8.55 15.39
N THR A 138 7.16 8.57 16.70
CA THR A 138 8.24 9.37 17.30
C THR A 138 9.41 8.53 17.82
N ALA A 139 9.37 7.19 17.70
CA ALA A 139 10.48 6.34 18.14
C ALA A 139 11.76 6.64 17.36
N GLU A 140 12.88 6.71 18.07
CA GLU A 140 14.19 7.09 17.53
C GLU A 140 15.15 5.90 17.44
N THR A 141 14.74 4.72 17.90
CA THR A 141 15.56 3.51 17.87
C THR A 141 14.74 2.31 17.41
N LEU A 142 15.39 1.34 16.75
CA LEU A 142 14.75 0.10 16.32
C LEU A 142 14.12 -0.66 17.49
N GLU A 143 14.78 -0.71 18.66
CA GLU A 143 14.29 -1.39 19.86
C GLU A 143 12.90 -0.90 20.32
N LYS A 144 12.60 0.38 20.08
CA LYS A 144 11.29 0.98 20.41
C LYS A 144 10.28 0.89 19.27
N SER A 145 10.68 0.34 18.14
CA SER A 145 9.91 0.37 16.90
C SER A 145 9.08 -0.88 16.71
N LEU A 146 7.82 -0.70 16.33
CA LEU A 146 6.98 -1.74 15.78
C LEU A 146 7.06 -1.68 14.25
N MET A 147 7.48 -2.80 13.64
CA MET A 147 7.68 -2.90 12.20
C MET A 147 6.53 -3.61 11.52
N ALA A 148 6.36 -3.35 10.21
CA ALA A 148 5.51 -4.15 9.35
C ALA A 148 6.28 -4.68 8.14
N THR A 149 5.82 -5.81 7.58
CA THR A 149 6.38 -6.43 6.37
C THR A 149 5.33 -7.29 5.66
N GLY A 150 5.62 -7.65 4.41
CA GLY A 150 4.85 -8.62 3.65
C GLY A 150 5.67 -9.81 3.18
N PHE A 151 5.01 -10.72 2.46
CA PHE A 151 5.65 -11.90 1.89
C PHE A 151 5.38 -11.95 0.38
N PRO A 152 6.41 -12.20 -0.46
CA PRO A 152 6.24 -12.24 -1.90
C PRO A 152 5.28 -13.37 -2.32
N TYR A 153 4.49 -13.15 -3.37
CA TYR A 153 3.65 -14.18 -3.98
C TYR A 153 4.48 -15.37 -4.49
N THR A 154 5.76 -15.14 -4.82
CA THR A 154 6.73 -16.18 -5.23
C THR A 154 7.30 -17.01 -4.06
N LYS A 155 6.76 -16.86 -2.85
CA LYS A 155 7.24 -17.58 -1.65
C LYS A 155 7.27 -19.10 -1.77
N VAL A 156 6.40 -19.69 -2.60
CA VAL A 156 6.37 -21.14 -2.86
C VAL A 156 7.63 -21.64 -3.57
N ASP A 157 8.26 -20.79 -4.37
CA ASP A 157 9.48 -21.12 -5.12
C ASP A 157 10.74 -20.97 -4.26
N GLN A 158 10.61 -20.41 -3.06
CA GLN A 158 11.72 -20.12 -2.13
C GLN A 158 12.90 -19.40 -2.82
N GLY A 159 12.55 -18.49 -3.75
CA GLY A 159 13.51 -17.73 -4.56
C GLY A 159 14.13 -16.56 -3.80
N LYS A 160 14.81 -15.68 -4.54
CA LYS A 160 15.55 -14.53 -3.98
C LYS A 160 14.70 -13.64 -3.07
N ASP A 161 13.46 -13.39 -3.42
CA ASP A 161 12.55 -12.52 -2.66
C ASP A 161 12.21 -13.15 -1.32
N PHE A 162 11.89 -14.45 -1.30
CA PHE A 162 11.65 -15.20 -0.08
C PHE A 162 12.87 -15.16 0.84
N GLU A 163 14.06 -15.49 0.30
CA GLU A 163 15.30 -15.47 1.07
C GLU A 163 15.64 -14.08 1.61
N TRP A 164 15.38 -13.02 0.84
CA TRP A 164 15.60 -11.65 1.30
C TRP A 164 14.70 -11.31 2.49
N VAL A 165 13.39 -11.56 2.38
CA VAL A 165 12.44 -11.28 3.47
C VAL A 165 12.79 -12.08 4.72
N MET A 166 13.12 -13.38 4.58
CA MET A 166 13.47 -14.22 5.72
C MET A 166 14.77 -13.77 6.40
N ARG A 167 15.77 -13.29 5.64
CA ARG A 167 16.98 -12.66 6.21
C ARG A 167 16.64 -11.38 6.95
N ALA A 168 15.87 -10.49 6.33
CA ALA A 168 15.44 -9.24 6.94
C ALA A 168 14.70 -9.48 8.26
N MET A 169 13.73 -10.39 8.27
CA MET A 169 13.00 -10.75 9.50
C MET A 169 13.93 -11.32 10.57
N ARG A 170 14.83 -12.23 10.21
CA ARG A 170 15.79 -12.84 11.16
C ARG A 170 16.70 -11.79 11.80
N ARG A 171 17.08 -10.75 11.06
CA ARG A 171 17.91 -9.66 11.56
C ARG A 171 17.13 -8.67 12.42
N LEU A 172 15.95 -8.27 11.96
CA LEU A 172 15.19 -7.19 12.57
C LEU A 172 14.39 -7.63 13.80
N LEU A 173 13.88 -8.86 13.83
CA LEU A 173 13.05 -9.33 14.94
C LEU A 173 13.71 -9.20 16.33
N PRO A 174 14.99 -9.56 16.52
CA PRO A 174 15.65 -9.39 17.83
C PRO A 174 16.03 -7.93 18.14
N LEU A 175 16.00 -7.03 17.16
CA LEU A 175 16.41 -5.62 17.29
C LEU A 175 15.21 -4.67 17.43
N THR A 176 13.98 -5.15 17.19
CA THR A 176 12.77 -4.35 17.19
C THR A 176 11.82 -4.80 18.30
N ARG A 177 10.80 -3.98 18.59
CA ARG A 177 9.78 -4.37 19.56
C ARG A 177 9.01 -5.60 19.10
N ASP A 178 8.66 -5.63 17.84
CA ASP A 178 8.00 -6.76 17.17
C ASP A 178 7.83 -6.46 15.67
N ILE A 179 7.41 -7.46 14.88
CA ILE A 179 7.09 -7.33 13.46
C ILE A 179 5.63 -7.77 13.26
N ARG A 180 4.88 -7.01 12.45
CA ARG A 180 3.52 -7.33 12.02
C ARG A 180 3.51 -7.73 10.55
N ARG A 181 2.60 -8.59 10.19
CA ARG A 181 2.28 -8.96 8.81
C ARG A 181 0.77 -8.82 8.65
N LEU A 182 0.29 -7.62 8.30
CA LEU A 182 -1.15 -7.40 8.16
C LEU A 182 -1.69 -8.00 6.88
N GLY A 183 -0.93 -7.97 5.79
CA GLY A 183 -1.29 -8.61 4.53
C GLY A 183 -1.95 -7.71 3.50
N SER A 184 -1.71 -6.41 3.63
CA SER A 184 -2.13 -5.35 2.73
C SER A 184 -1.06 -4.25 2.80
N ALA A 185 -0.35 -4.04 1.72
CA ALA A 185 0.77 -3.09 1.69
C ALA A 185 0.30 -1.64 1.85
N SER A 186 -0.82 -1.28 1.23
CA SER A 186 -1.39 0.06 1.37
C SER A 186 -1.83 0.35 2.81
N VAL A 187 -2.36 -0.65 3.53
CA VAL A 187 -2.72 -0.52 4.95
C VAL A 187 -1.47 -0.38 5.82
N ASP A 188 -0.42 -1.20 5.57
CA ASP A 188 0.84 -1.12 6.30
C ASP A 188 1.47 0.27 6.15
N LEU A 189 1.51 0.85 4.93
CA LEU A 189 1.97 2.21 4.66
C LEU A 189 1.11 3.27 5.38
N CYS A 190 -0.21 3.15 5.38
CA CYS A 190 -1.10 4.03 6.11
C CYS A 190 -0.83 3.98 7.62
N TYR A 191 -0.51 2.82 8.16
CA TYR A 191 -0.21 2.67 9.59
C TYR A 191 1.17 3.22 9.95
N VAL A 192 2.12 3.27 9.01
CA VAL A 192 3.35 4.05 9.18
C VAL A 192 3.02 5.55 9.24
N ALA A 193 2.21 6.06 8.32
CA ALA A 193 1.80 7.47 8.29
C ALA A 193 1.01 7.89 9.54
N LYS A 194 0.21 6.97 10.12
CA LYS A 194 -0.56 7.16 11.35
C LYS A 194 0.31 7.08 12.63
N GLY A 195 1.59 6.68 12.50
CA GLY A 195 2.48 6.48 13.64
C GLY A 195 2.18 5.22 14.46
N THR A 196 1.40 4.29 13.92
CA THR A 196 1.15 2.97 14.52
C THR A 196 2.34 2.05 14.34
N PHE A 197 2.97 2.11 13.17
CA PHE A 197 4.25 1.46 12.86
C PHE A 197 5.32 2.51 12.66
N GLU A 198 6.54 2.21 13.06
CA GLU A 198 7.68 3.07 12.79
C GLU A 198 8.35 2.77 11.46
N GLY A 199 8.11 1.59 10.91
CA GLY A 199 8.66 1.23 9.61
C GLY A 199 7.94 0.06 8.95
N PHE A 200 8.03 0.05 7.63
CA PHE A 200 7.54 -0.98 6.73
C PHE A 200 8.61 -1.28 5.67
N TYR A 201 8.77 -2.54 5.33
CA TYR A 201 9.63 -2.97 4.23
C TYR A 201 9.01 -4.18 3.52
N GLU A 202 9.02 -4.16 2.19
CA GLU A 202 8.49 -5.27 1.40
C GLU A 202 9.15 -5.34 0.03
N VAL A 203 9.09 -6.51 -0.60
CA VAL A 203 9.71 -6.83 -1.89
C VAL A 203 8.66 -7.16 -2.94
N ASN A 204 8.92 -6.76 -4.19
CA ASN A 204 8.17 -7.12 -5.38
C ASN A 204 6.72 -6.62 -5.40
N LEU A 205 6.46 -5.46 -4.79
CA LEU A 205 5.17 -4.79 -4.86
C LEU A 205 4.92 -4.16 -6.23
N LYS A 206 3.66 -4.02 -6.58
CA LYS A 206 3.22 -3.40 -7.83
C LYS A 206 2.91 -1.91 -7.61
N PRO A 207 2.80 -1.10 -8.68
CA PRO A 207 2.50 0.32 -8.56
C PRO A 207 1.26 0.65 -7.74
N TRP A 208 0.20 -0.14 -7.89
CA TRP A 208 -1.07 0.08 -7.22
C TRP A 208 -1.03 -0.21 -5.71
N ASP A 209 -0.14 -1.13 -5.27
CA ASP A 209 0.08 -1.43 -3.85
C ASP A 209 0.69 -0.23 -3.09
N VAL A 210 1.50 0.59 -3.78
CA VAL A 210 2.37 1.57 -3.13
C VAL A 210 2.07 3.04 -3.46
N ALA A 211 1.51 3.34 -4.63
CA ALA A 211 1.43 4.73 -5.12
C ALA A 211 0.67 5.66 -4.15
N ALA A 212 -0.46 5.22 -3.60
CA ALA A 212 -1.23 6.00 -2.64
C ALA A 212 -0.54 6.06 -1.27
N GLY A 213 -0.10 4.91 -0.75
CA GLY A 213 0.55 4.81 0.55
C GLY A 213 1.86 5.61 0.61
N TRP A 214 2.62 5.66 -0.47
CA TRP A 214 3.88 6.40 -0.54
C TRP A 214 3.68 7.88 -0.24
N ILE A 215 2.77 8.58 -0.95
CA ILE A 215 2.54 10.01 -0.69
C ILE A 215 1.93 10.23 0.70
N ILE A 216 1.08 9.33 1.18
CA ILE A 216 0.50 9.43 2.52
C ILE A 216 1.60 9.38 3.59
N VAL A 217 2.60 8.52 3.44
CA VAL A 217 3.76 8.45 4.35
C VAL A 217 4.60 9.74 4.28
N GLU A 218 4.95 10.21 3.08
CA GLU A 218 5.78 11.41 2.92
C GLU A 218 5.07 12.66 3.48
N GLU A 219 3.79 12.84 3.20
CA GLU A 219 2.99 13.98 3.69
C GLU A 219 2.69 13.92 5.20
N ALA A 220 2.80 12.74 5.83
CA ALA A 220 2.78 12.59 7.27
C ALA A 220 4.13 12.86 7.96
N GLY A 221 5.18 13.19 7.18
CA GLY A 221 6.54 13.44 7.66
C GLY A 221 7.45 12.21 7.70
N GLY A 222 7.06 11.12 7.05
CA GLY A 222 7.86 9.90 6.90
C GLY A 222 8.87 9.99 5.75
N ARG A 223 9.63 8.93 5.57
CA ARG A 223 10.62 8.78 4.50
C ARG A 223 10.44 7.46 3.77
N VAL A 224 10.47 7.52 2.42
CA VAL A 224 10.33 6.36 1.54
C VAL A 224 11.56 6.25 0.64
N THR A 225 12.22 5.09 0.63
CA THR A 225 13.41 4.81 -0.17
C THR A 225 13.42 3.35 -0.66
N LYS A 226 14.46 2.99 -1.40
CA LYS A 226 14.87 1.60 -1.60
C LYS A 226 15.62 1.08 -0.37
N GLU A 227 15.97 -0.21 -0.38
CA GLU A 227 16.70 -0.89 0.69
C GLU A 227 18.10 -0.34 0.93
N ASP A 228 18.69 0.34 -0.06
CA ASP A 228 20.01 0.98 0.04
C ASP A 228 19.96 2.46 0.45
N GLY A 229 18.74 2.96 0.77
CA GLY A 229 18.50 4.36 1.14
C GLY A 229 18.44 5.33 -0.03
N SER A 230 18.63 4.87 -1.28
CA SER A 230 18.49 5.69 -2.47
C SER A 230 17.00 5.98 -2.78
N PRO A 231 16.70 7.04 -3.56
CA PRO A 231 15.33 7.43 -3.85
C PRO A 231 14.51 6.28 -4.44
N TYR A 232 13.29 6.09 -3.93
CA TYR A 232 12.33 5.14 -4.47
C TYR A 232 11.69 5.69 -5.76
N ALA A 233 11.37 4.80 -6.69
CA ALA A 233 10.56 5.10 -7.88
C ALA A 233 9.52 3.99 -8.07
N ILE A 234 8.41 4.30 -8.73
CA ILE A 234 7.35 3.31 -9.03
C ILE A 234 7.93 2.15 -9.85
N GLY A 235 7.80 0.94 -9.30
CA GLY A 235 8.29 -0.29 -9.93
C GLY A 235 9.69 -0.73 -9.46
N GLU A 236 10.30 -0.02 -8.53
CA GLU A 236 11.49 -0.52 -7.82
C GLU A 236 11.13 -1.79 -7.03
N HIS A 237 12.13 -2.67 -6.88
CA HIS A 237 11.91 -4.01 -6.37
C HIS A 237 11.62 -4.06 -4.86
N ILE A 238 12.25 -3.18 -4.09
CA ILE A 238 12.12 -3.12 -2.63
C ILE A 238 11.72 -1.71 -2.20
N ILE A 239 10.72 -1.61 -1.35
CA ILE A 239 10.31 -0.37 -0.69
C ILE A 239 10.63 -0.43 0.80
N VAL A 240 11.13 0.68 1.33
CA VAL A 240 11.33 0.92 2.76
C VAL A 240 10.66 2.24 3.12
N ALA A 241 9.68 2.20 4.00
CA ALA A 241 8.96 3.38 4.50
C ALA A 241 9.10 3.46 6.02
N THR A 242 9.37 4.64 6.57
CA THR A 242 9.60 4.82 8.01
C THR A 242 9.09 6.15 8.52
N ASN A 243 9.14 6.33 9.84
CA ASN A 243 8.94 7.60 10.54
C ASN A 243 10.10 8.60 10.35
N ALA A 244 10.99 8.39 9.39
CA ALA A 244 12.22 9.12 9.11
C ALA A 244 13.32 9.03 10.19
N LYS A 245 12.98 8.88 11.47
CA LYS A 245 13.96 8.87 12.58
C LYS A 245 14.78 7.58 12.65
N ILE A 246 14.16 6.44 12.37
CA ILE A 246 14.83 5.13 12.36
C ILE A 246 15.34 4.72 11.00
N HIS A 247 15.14 5.57 9.97
CA HIS A 247 15.34 5.18 8.56
C HIS A 247 16.74 4.66 8.26
N ASP A 248 17.75 5.43 8.62
CA ASP A 248 19.14 5.07 8.31
C ASP A 248 19.58 3.80 9.06
N ALA A 249 19.12 3.64 10.31
CA ALA A 249 19.38 2.41 11.08
C ALA A 249 18.68 1.19 10.47
N LEU A 250 17.46 1.34 9.96
CA LEU A 250 16.74 0.25 9.28
C LEU A 250 17.43 -0.14 7.97
N VAL A 251 17.76 0.85 7.13
CA VAL A 251 18.45 0.64 5.85
C VAL A 251 19.79 -0.08 6.06
N GLU A 252 20.59 0.33 7.05
CA GLU A 252 21.83 -0.37 7.41
C GLU A 252 21.60 -1.86 7.68
N LYS A 253 20.57 -2.18 8.48
CA LYS A 253 20.26 -3.59 8.83
C LYS A 253 19.64 -4.39 7.68
N LEU A 254 19.00 -3.76 6.72
CA LEU A 254 18.51 -4.44 5.52
C LEU A 254 19.64 -4.74 4.52
N GLY A 255 20.67 -3.90 4.45
CA GLY A 255 21.82 -4.02 3.54
C GLY A 255 22.89 -5.05 3.96
N GLU A 256 22.93 -5.45 5.23
CA GLU A 256 23.83 -6.51 5.74
C GLU A 256 23.39 -7.91 5.25
#